data_e65bf72501638c19f643ca3c9e42a9e2
#
_entry.id   e65bf72501638c19f643ca3c9e42a9e2
#
_cell.length_a   1.000
_cell.length_b   1.000
_cell.length_c   1.000
_cell.angle_alpha   90.00
_cell.angle_beta   90.00
_cell.angle_gamma   90.00
#
_symmetry.space_group_name_H-M   'P 1'
#
loop_
_entity.id
_entity.type
_entity.pdbx_description
1 polymer ?
#
loop_
_entity_poly.entity_id
_entity_poly.type
_entity_poly.pdbx_seq_one_letter_code
_entity_poly.pdbx_strand_id
1 'polypeptide(L)'
;MIDRAGLSEDYLVSSAATTSEEIGNPIYPPMRSLLEERGLDCSQNYARKIRRSDYDSYDLIIGMDEENLWDLRRIFHGDPDAKLHNLLEYVGRGDEEISDPWSTRDFSGSLSEIEEACFGLLEHLSGTVFLDFSSCSDIPSLYGELRHKMGWEEWYGENLDALHDILTGLPHRGTRFVITLPSDDAPSEVRLYISRILSVFQEAGEDILI
;
A
#
# COMPACT_ATOMS: atom_id res chain seq x y z
N MET A 1 1.20 -7.22 2.40
CA MET A 1 0.20 -6.65 1.49
C MET A 1 -0.15 -7.64 0.38
N ILE A 2 0.76 -7.96 -0.52
CA ILE A 2 0.53 -8.89 -1.66
C ILE A 2 -0.08 -10.22 -1.21
N ASP A 3 0.48 -10.88 -0.19
CA ASP A 3 -0.06 -12.14 0.35
C ASP A 3 -1.49 -11.99 0.90
N ARG A 4 -1.76 -10.88 1.62
CA ARG A 4 -3.10 -10.58 2.16
C ARG A 4 -4.12 -10.30 1.06
N ALA A 5 -3.67 -9.80 -0.10
CA ALA A 5 -4.50 -9.58 -1.28
C ALA A 5 -4.66 -10.84 -2.15
N GLY A 6 -4.02 -11.96 -1.79
CA GLY A 6 -4.04 -13.17 -2.59
C GLY A 6 -3.33 -13.05 -3.94
N LEU A 7 -2.33 -12.15 -4.03
CA LEU A 7 -1.64 -11.77 -5.28
C LEU A 7 -0.17 -12.27 -5.31
N SER A 8 0.22 -13.20 -4.43
CA SER A 8 1.61 -13.66 -4.31
C SER A 8 2.15 -14.37 -5.56
N GLU A 9 1.27 -14.94 -6.37
CA GLU A 9 1.63 -15.58 -7.64
C GLU A 9 1.77 -14.56 -8.79
N ASP A 10 1.23 -13.35 -8.63
CA ASP A 10 1.19 -12.34 -9.69
C ASP A 10 2.37 -11.36 -9.61
N TYR A 11 2.97 -11.19 -8.43
CA TYR A 11 4.01 -10.18 -8.20
C TYR A 11 5.27 -10.75 -7.57
N LEU A 12 6.42 -10.47 -8.19
CA LEU A 12 7.74 -10.71 -7.65
C LEU A 12 8.38 -9.38 -7.21
N VAL A 13 8.62 -9.24 -5.91
CA VAL A 13 9.22 -8.04 -5.33
C VAL A 13 10.66 -8.29 -4.91
N SER A 14 11.54 -7.34 -5.21
CA SER A 14 12.95 -7.38 -4.81
C SER A 14 13.44 -5.98 -4.46
N SER A 15 14.40 -5.87 -3.55
CA SER A 15 15.03 -4.61 -3.19
C SER A 15 16.50 -4.55 -3.63
N ALA A 16 16.99 -3.34 -3.91
CA ALA A 16 18.38 -3.08 -4.20
C ALA A 16 18.77 -1.64 -3.83
N ALA A 17 20.04 -1.41 -3.52
CA ALA A 17 20.61 -0.09 -3.28
C ALA A 17 21.22 0.47 -4.55
N THR A 18 21.11 1.78 -4.77
CA THR A 18 21.78 2.50 -5.86
C THR A 18 23.27 2.72 -5.57
N THR A 19 23.66 2.77 -4.27
CA THR A 19 25.03 2.92 -3.80
C THR A 19 25.66 1.60 -3.35
N SER A 20 26.93 1.63 -2.93
CA SER A 20 27.65 0.41 -2.51
C SER A 20 27.95 0.37 -1.02
N GLU A 21 27.53 1.35 -0.25
CA GLU A 21 27.96 1.58 1.13
C GLU A 21 27.48 0.50 2.08
N GLU A 22 26.24 0.02 1.87
CA GLU A 22 25.57 -0.93 2.77
C GLU A 22 25.50 -2.37 2.21
N ILE A 23 26.21 -2.68 1.12
CA ILE A 23 26.13 -4.00 0.50
C ILE A 23 26.50 -5.11 1.50
N GLY A 24 25.61 -6.09 1.61
CA GLY A 24 25.76 -7.24 2.51
C GLY A 24 25.32 -6.96 3.95
N ASN A 25 24.97 -5.73 4.27
CA ASN A 25 24.43 -5.40 5.57
C ASN A 25 22.93 -5.79 5.67
N PRO A 26 22.47 -6.22 6.84
CA PRO A 26 21.05 -6.42 7.13
C PRO A 26 20.31 -5.08 7.23
N ILE A 27 19.00 -5.13 7.32
CA ILE A 27 18.18 -3.94 7.59
C ILE A 27 18.66 -3.25 8.89
N TYR A 28 18.73 -1.93 8.85
CA TYR A 28 19.17 -1.11 9.99
C TYR A 28 18.33 -1.41 11.24
N PRO A 29 18.97 -1.66 12.42
CA PRO A 29 18.27 -2.22 13.57
C PRO A 29 16.99 -1.49 14.02
N PRO A 30 16.92 -0.13 14.08
CA PRO A 30 15.67 0.56 14.43
C PRO A 30 14.53 0.29 13.46
N MET A 31 14.79 0.26 12.15
CA MET A 31 13.78 -0.07 11.13
C MET A 31 13.38 -1.54 11.22
N ARG A 32 14.37 -2.42 11.42
CA ARG A 32 14.13 -3.85 11.58
C ARG A 32 13.17 -4.14 12.75
N SER A 33 13.37 -3.50 13.91
CA SER A 33 12.48 -3.66 15.07
C SER A 33 11.04 -3.29 14.75
N LEU A 34 10.83 -2.17 14.04
CA LEU A 34 9.49 -1.74 13.62
C LEU A 34 8.83 -2.70 12.63
N LEU A 35 9.60 -3.29 11.72
CA LEU A 35 9.09 -4.29 10.77
C LEU A 35 8.72 -5.60 11.49
N GLU A 36 9.57 -6.05 12.42
CA GLU A 36 9.32 -7.25 13.23
C GLU A 36 8.08 -7.06 14.14
N GLU A 37 7.86 -5.86 14.71
CA GLU A 37 6.64 -5.52 15.45
C GLU A 37 5.38 -5.61 14.59
N ARG A 38 5.50 -5.39 13.29
CA ARG A 38 4.43 -5.59 12.30
C ARG A 38 4.31 -7.02 11.77
N GLY A 39 5.08 -7.95 12.34
CA GLY A 39 5.05 -9.37 11.97
C GLY A 39 5.81 -9.71 10.68
N LEU A 40 6.70 -8.82 10.22
CA LEU A 40 7.49 -9.05 9.00
C LEU A 40 8.82 -9.72 9.37
N ASP A 41 9.10 -10.89 8.77
CA ASP A 41 10.39 -11.54 8.90
C ASP A 41 11.44 -10.87 8.00
N CYS A 42 12.42 -10.24 8.63
CA CYS A 42 13.51 -9.54 7.98
C CYS A 42 14.85 -10.31 8.01
N SER A 43 14.85 -11.56 8.48
CA SER A 43 16.05 -12.32 8.77
C SER A 43 16.93 -12.62 7.55
N GLN A 44 16.35 -12.66 6.37
CA GLN A 44 17.02 -12.95 5.10
C GLN A 44 17.25 -11.74 4.20
N ASN A 45 16.91 -10.54 4.67
CA ASN A 45 17.03 -9.31 3.89
C ASN A 45 18.41 -8.67 4.08
N TYR A 46 19.21 -8.70 3.02
CA TYR A 46 20.55 -8.08 2.96
C TYR A 46 20.61 -7.14 1.76
N ALA A 47 21.29 -6.01 1.96
CA ALA A 47 21.46 -5.03 0.90
C ALA A 47 22.26 -5.62 -0.28
N ARG A 48 21.70 -5.56 -1.47
CA ARG A 48 22.38 -5.83 -2.74
C ARG A 48 22.47 -4.55 -3.56
N LYS A 49 23.49 -4.44 -4.39
CA LYS A 49 23.56 -3.34 -5.34
C LYS A 49 22.70 -3.66 -6.57
N ILE A 50 22.00 -2.63 -7.06
CA ILE A 50 21.29 -2.70 -8.33
C ILE A 50 22.28 -2.91 -9.48
N ARG A 51 21.90 -3.68 -10.49
CA ARG A 51 22.67 -4.00 -11.68
C ARG A 51 21.94 -3.51 -12.92
N ARG A 52 22.69 -3.20 -13.95
CA ARG A 52 22.11 -2.79 -15.24
C ARG A 52 21.11 -3.81 -15.79
N SER A 53 21.36 -5.10 -15.60
CA SER A 53 20.46 -6.18 -16.01
C SER A 53 19.12 -6.19 -15.28
N ASP A 54 19.01 -5.51 -14.12
CA ASP A 54 17.75 -5.43 -13.40
C ASP A 54 16.70 -4.64 -14.20
N TYR A 55 17.11 -3.71 -15.08
CA TYR A 55 16.21 -2.99 -15.97
C TYR A 55 15.43 -3.93 -16.91
N ASP A 56 16.10 -4.94 -17.44
CA ASP A 56 15.48 -5.91 -18.34
C ASP A 56 14.68 -6.99 -17.59
N SER A 57 14.93 -7.14 -16.28
CA SER A 57 14.35 -8.22 -15.46
C SER A 57 13.09 -7.83 -14.72
N TYR A 58 12.83 -6.53 -14.56
CA TYR A 58 11.67 -6.02 -13.82
C TYR A 58 10.80 -5.12 -14.71
N ASP A 59 9.50 -5.19 -14.51
CA ASP A 59 8.52 -4.38 -15.23
C ASP A 59 8.42 -2.97 -14.64
N LEU A 60 8.69 -2.84 -13.34
CA LEU A 60 8.60 -1.60 -12.59
C LEU A 60 9.79 -1.47 -11.63
N ILE A 61 10.38 -0.29 -11.56
CA ILE A 61 11.53 0.03 -10.68
C ILE A 61 11.21 1.31 -9.92
N ILE A 62 11.13 1.20 -8.61
CA ILE A 62 10.66 2.26 -7.73
C ILE A 62 11.84 2.89 -6.99
N GLY A 63 11.94 4.23 -7.06
CA GLY A 63 12.79 5.05 -6.20
C GLY A 63 12.00 5.63 -5.03
N MET A 64 12.68 5.90 -3.93
CA MET A 64 12.10 6.50 -2.72
C MET A 64 12.30 8.02 -2.68
N ASP A 65 13.28 8.52 -3.43
CA ASP A 65 13.71 9.90 -3.51
C ASP A 65 14.25 10.25 -4.91
N GLU A 66 14.51 11.53 -5.14
CA GLU A 66 15.01 12.02 -6.42
C GLU A 66 16.46 11.57 -6.69
N GLU A 67 17.29 11.41 -5.64
CA GLU A 67 18.65 10.89 -5.76
C GLU A 67 18.65 9.45 -6.26
N ASN A 68 17.74 8.60 -5.76
CA ASN A 68 17.56 7.24 -6.28
C ASN A 68 17.19 7.26 -7.76
N LEU A 69 16.22 8.09 -8.17
CA LEU A 69 15.78 8.16 -9.56
C LEU A 69 16.88 8.70 -10.49
N TRP A 70 17.67 9.66 -10.02
CA TRP A 70 18.82 10.17 -10.77
C TRP A 70 19.88 9.09 -10.96
N ASP A 71 20.24 8.37 -9.89
CA ASP A 71 21.19 7.26 -9.94
C ASP A 71 20.71 6.13 -10.84
N LEU A 72 19.43 5.77 -10.75
CA LEU A 72 18.83 4.73 -11.60
C LEU A 72 18.91 5.11 -13.08
N ARG A 73 18.54 6.35 -13.45
CA ARG A 73 18.68 6.83 -14.83
C ARG A 73 20.14 6.77 -15.32
N ARG A 74 21.11 7.06 -14.45
CA ARG A 74 22.52 6.97 -14.76
C ARG A 74 23.00 5.53 -14.94
N ILE A 75 22.59 4.62 -14.05
CA ILE A 75 22.97 3.20 -14.06
C ILE A 75 22.42 2.51 -15.32
N PHE A 76 21.17 2.80 -15.67
CA PHE A 76 20.47 2.19 -16.80
C PHE A 76 20.71 2.91 -18.14
N HIS A 77 21.42 4.06 -18.12
CA HIS A 77 21.64 4.93 -19.29
C HIS A 77 20.35 5.49 -19.90
N GLY A 78 19.40 5.84 -19.05
CA GLY A 78 18.08 6.38 -19.40
C GLY A 78 16.95 5.50 -18.89
N ASP A 79 15.76 5.77 -19.38
CA ASP A 79 14.54 5.05 -19.06
C ASP A 79 13.65 4.91 -20.33
N PRO A 80 14.12 4.12 -21.33
CA PRO A 80 13.43 4.04 -22.62
C PRO A 80 12.02 3.43 -22.54
N ASP A 81 11.77 2.56 -21.54
CA ASP A 81 10.51 1.85 -21.38
C ASP A 81 9.62 2.48 -20.29
N ALA A 82 10.01 3.65 -19.73
CA ALA A 82 9.31 4.36 -18.68
C ALA A 82 8.98 3.48 -17.46
N LYS A 83 10.00 2.77 -16.93
CA LYS A 83 9.89 1.85 -15.78
C LYS A 83 10.24 2.49 -14.44
N LEU A 84 10.88 3.68 -14.46
CA LEU A 84 11.39 4.35 -13.26
C LEU A 84 10.35 5.29 -12.67
N HIS A 85 9.87 4.99 -11.48
CA HIS A 85 8.81 5.72 -10.80
C HIS A 85 9.20 6.13 -9.37
N ASN A 86 8.65 7.24 -8.90
CA ASN A 86 8.69 7.60 -7.48
C ASN A 86 7.57 6.85 -6.75
N LEU A 87 7.88 6.28 -5.58
CA LEU A 87 6.88 5.55 -4.80
C LEU A 87 5.66 6.42 -4.46
N LEU A 88 5.87 7.69 -4.10
CA LEU A 88 4.81 8.60 -3.69
C LEU A 88 3.89 9.05 -4.84
N GLU A 89 4.25 8.81 -6.11
CA GLU A 89 3.34 9.15 -7.23
C GLU A 89 2.02 8.36 -7.19
N TYR A 90 2.04 7.15 -6.60
CA TYR A 90 0.88 6.28 -6.49
C TYR A 90 -0.14 6.73 -5.42
N VAL A 91 0.21 7.77 -4.65
CA VAL A 91 -0.69 8.44 -3.69
C VAL A 91 -0.85 9.93 -4.00
N GLY A 92 -0.56 10.33 -5.26
CA GLY A 92 -0.73 11.70 -5.73
C GLY A 92 0.32 12.70 -5.21
N ARG A 93 1.44 12.21 -4.67
CA ARG A 93 2.53 13.00 -4.07
C ARG A 93 3.85 12.82 -4.85
N GLY A 94 3.78 12.69 -6.16
CA GLY A 94 4.95 12.38 -7.02
C GLY A 94 6.07 13.40 -7.01
N ASP A 95 5.82 14.64 -6.59
CA ASP A 95 6.82 15.71 -6.43
C ASP A 95 7.47 15.71 -5.02
N GLU A 96 7.07 14.79 -4.14
CA GLU A 96 7.61 14.62 -2.79
C GLU A 96 8.53 13.41 -2.71
N GLU A 97 9.27 13.30 -1.61
CA GLU A 97 10.19 12.21 -1.31
C GLU A 97 9.80 11.53 -0.01
N ILE A 98 10.07 10.23 0.11
CA ILE A 98 9.97 9.52 1.39
C ILE A 98 10.99 10.14 2.34
N SER A 99 10.53 10.57 3.51
CA SER A 99 11.39 11.15 4.53
C SER A 99 12.49 10.17 4.96
N ASP A 100 13.76 10.52 4.70
CA ASP A 100 14.89 9.66 5.11
C ASP A 100 15.01 9.59 6.64
N PRO A 101 14.75 8.43 7.26
CA PRO A 101 14.81 8.26 8.69
C PRO A 101 16.26 8.35 9.25
N TRP A 102 17.26 8.22 8.40
CA TRP A 102 18.64 8.43 8.81
C TRP A 102 18.89 9.90 9.20
N SER A 103 18.30 10.83 8.44
CA SER A 103 18.39 12.28 8.67
C SER A 103 17.42 12.76 9.74
N THR A 104 16.16 12.30 9.69
CA THR A 104 15.08 12.77 10.58
C THR A 104 15.04 12.07 11.93
N ARG A 105 15.56 10.85 12.03
CA ARG A 105 15.40 9.91 13.16
C ARG A 105 13.96 9.46 13.40
N ASP A 106 13.05 9.75 12.49
CA ASP A 106 11.67 9.31 12.54
C ASP A 106 11.44 8.06 11.65
N PHE A 107 11.85 6.90 12.17
CA PHE A 107 11.69 5.62 11.49
C PHE A 107 10.22 5.20 11.36
N SER A 108 9.39 5.58 12.33
CA SER A 108 7.96 5.24 12.33
C SER A 108 7.21 6.04 11.27
N GLY A 109 7.49 7.34 11.16
CA GLY A 109 6.90 8.21 10.13
C GLY A 109 7.26 7.74 8.73
N SER A 110 8.57 7.51 8.47
CA SER A 110 9.02 7.01 7.16
C SER A 110 8.39 5.64 6.81
N LEU A 111 8.27 4.73 7.78
CA LEU A 111 7.64 3.44 7.53
C LEU A 111 6.15 3.60 7.21
N SER A 112 5.43 4.51 7.86
CA SER A 112 4.02 4.78 7.58
C SER A 112 3.82 5.38 6.19
N GLU A 113 4.70 6.29 5.75
CA GLU A 113 4.68 6.84 4.38
C GLU A 113 4.92 5.74 3.33
N ILE A 114 5.89 4.84 3.58
CA ILE A 114 6.16 3.71 2.69
C ILE A 114 4.96 2.77 2.64
N GLU A 115 4.34 2.46 3.78
CA GLU A 115 3.15 1.59 3.83
C GLU A 115 1.99 2.19 3.02
N GLU A 116 1.67 3.47 3.23
CA GLU A 116 0.64 4.19 2.48
C GLU A 116 0.89 4.11 0.97
N ALA A 117 2.10 4.47 0.55
CA ALA A 117 2.47 4.50 -0.86
C ALA A 117 2.51 3.10 -1.50
N CYS A 118 2.91 2.06 -0.74
CA CYS A 118 2.84 0.67 -1.20
C CYS A 118 1.39 0.18 -1.37
N PHE A 119 0.45 0.64 -0.54
CA PHE A 119 -0.98 0.37 -0.77
C PHE A 119 -1.46 1.02 -2.07
N GLY A 120 -1.14 2.32 -2.28
CA GLY A 120 -1.50 3.02 -3.52
C GLY A 120 -0.90 2.36 -4.76
N LEU A 121 0.36 1.93 -4.71
CA LEU A 121 1.01 1.18 -5.78
C LEU A 121 0.27 -0.13 -6.07
N LEU A 122 -0.07 -0.90 -5.05
CA LEU A 122 -0.76 -2.18 -5.23
C LEU A 122 -2.19 -1.98 -5.74
N GLU A 123 -2.90 -0.96 -5.26
CA GLU A 123 -4.20 -0.53 -5.79
C GLU A 123 -4.10 -0.20 -7.29
N HIS A 124 -3.09 0.57 -7.67
CA HIS A 124 -2.85 0.94 -9.08
C HIS A 124 -2.59 -0.28 -9.97
N LEU A 125 -1.75 -1.21 -9.51
CA LEU A 125 -1.32 -2.36 -10.31
C LEU A 125 -2.39 -3.46 -10.42
N SER A 126 -3.17 -3.68 -9.38
CA SER A 126 -4.10 -4.81 -9.28
C SER A 126 -5.58 -4.43 -9.40
N GLY A 127 -5.90 -3.14 -9.29
CA GLY A 127 -7.29 -2.69 -9.13
C GLY A 127 -7.94 -3.14 -7.80
N THR A 128 -7.12 -3.57 -6.83
CA THR A 128 -7.59 -3.97 -5.50
C THR A 128 -7.79 -2.74 -4.63
N VAL A 129 -8.89 -2.63 -3.92
CA VAL A 129 -9.15 -1.55 -2.95
C VAL A 129 -8.89 -2.07 -1.54
N PHE A 130 -8.05 -1.37 -0.78
CA PHE A 130 -7.75 -1.70 0.62
C PHE A 130 -8.54 -0.80 1.56
N LEU A 131 -9.44 -1.42 2.34
CA LEU A 131 -10.23 -0.76 3.38
C LEU A 131 -9.67 -1.11 4.75
N ASP A 132 -9.25 -0.12 5.52
CA ASP A 132 -8.70 -0.33 6.85
C ASP A 132 -9.66 0.17 7.95
N PHE A 133 -10.44 -0.74 8.50
CA PHE A 133 -11.33 -0.46 9.63
C PHE A 133 -10.66 -0.64 11.00
N SER A 134 -9.36 -0.98 11.06
CA SER A 134 -8.67 -1.28 12.32
C SER A 134 -8.66 -0.12 13.31
N SER A 135 -8.63 1.11 12.82
CA SER A 135 -8.61 2.35 13.61
C SER A 135 -10.00 2.98 13.79
N CYS A 136 -11.04 2.43 13.17
CA CYS A 136 -12.39 3.00 13.24
C CYS A 136 -13.03 2.76 14.61
N SER A 137 -13.41 3.84 15.28
CA SER A 137 -13.98 3.82 16.64
C SER A 137 -15.50 4.06 16.69
N ASP A 138 -16.09 4.49 15.58
CA ASP A 138 -17.51 4.80 15.43
C ASP A 138 -17.99 4.60 13.99
N ILE A 139 -19.30 4.70 13.75
CA ILE A 139 -19.89 4.52 12.41
C ILE A 139 -19.47 5.63 11.45
N PRO A 140 -19.39 6.92 11.84
CA PRO A 140 -18.88 7.96 10.94
C PRO A 140 -17.46 7.69 10.43
N SER A 141 -16.54 7.16 11.25
CA SER A 141 -15.19 6.83 10.84
C SER A 141 -15.15 5.68 9.81
N LEU A 142 -16.08 4.70 9.88
CA LEU A 142 -16.22 3.66 8.86
C LEU A 142 -16.62 4.26 7.50
N TYR A 143 -17.58 5.18 7.47
CA TYR A 143 -17.94 5.86 6.23
C TYR A 143 -16.88 6.84 5.75
N GLY A 144 -16.09 7.42 6.66
CA GLY A 144 -14.93 8.22 6.34
C GLY A 144 -13.89 7.41 5.54
N GLU A 145 -13.58 6.20 5.99
CA GLU A 145 -12.66 5.29 5.29
C GLU A 145 -13.22 4.87 3.92
N LEU A 146 -14.47 4.43 3.85
CA LEU A 146 -15.13 4.08 2.59
C LEU A 146 -15.09 5.24 1.60
N ARG A 147 -15.45 6.44 2.04
CA ARG A 147 -15.47 7.64 1.19
C ARG A 147 -14.07 7.99 0.68
N HIS A 148 -13.08 7.96 1.56
CA HIS A 148 -11.69 8.27 1.22
C HIS A 148 -11.16 7.30 0.17
N LYS A 149 -11.32 6.02 0.39
CA LYS A 149 -10.79 4.97 -0.48
C LYS A 149 -11.54 4.80 -1.79
N MET A 150 -12.84 5.02 -1.79
CA MET A 150 -13.68 4.89 -2.98
C MET A 150 -13.79 6.19 -3.78
N GLY A 151 -13.22 7.29 -3.30
CA GLY A 151 -13.29 8.60 -3.97
C GLY A 151 -14.71 9.16 -4.07
N TRP A 152 -15.58 8.83 -3.13
CA TRP A 152 -16.98 9.27 -3.17
C TRP A 152 -17.15 10.71 -2.71
N GLU A 153 -18.09 11.40 -3.34
CA GLU A 153 -18.41 12.80 -3.06
C GLU A 153 -19.04 13.00 -1.67
N GLU A 154 -18.91 14.20 -1.09
CA GLU A 154 -19.42 14.52 0.26
C GLU A 154 -20.95 14.36 0.42
N TRP A 155 -21.72 14.40 -0.67
CA TRP A 155 -23.19 14.24 -0.62
C TRP A 155 -23.65 12.78 -0.51
N TYR A 156 -22.73 11.85 -0.51
CA TYR A 156 -23.03 10.44 -0.34
C TYR A 156 -23.72 10.17 1.02
N GLY A 157 -24.87 9.51 0.98
CA GLY A 157 -25.62 9.15 2.20
C GLY A 157 -24.87 8.09 3.01
N GLU A 158 -24.47 8.44 4.22
CA GLU A 158 -23.75 7.55 5.14
C GLU A 158 -24.71 6.49 5.73
N ASN A 159 -25.19 5.58 4.90
CA ASN A 159 -26.07 4.47 5.29
C ASN A 159 -25.89 3.27 4.34
N LEU A 160 -26.35 2.11 4.77
CA LEU A 160 -26.16 0.85 4.04
C LEU A 160 -26.91 0.81 2.70
N ASP A 161 -28.06 1.47 2.58
CA ASP A 161 -28.82 1.50 1.32
C ASP A 161 -28.05 2.31 0.27
N ALA A 162 -27.50 3.46 0.65
CA ALA A 162 -26.66 4.25 -0.22
C ALA A 162 -25.36 3.52 -0.61
N LEU A 163 -24.75 2.78 0.33
CA LEU A 163 -23.60 1.93 0.04
C LEU A 163 -23.94 0.87 -1.01
N HIS A 164 -25.08 0.17 -0.84
CA HIS A 164 -25.55 -0.83 -1.79
C HIS A 164 -25.82 -0.23 -3.18
N ASP A 165 -26.48 0.93 -3.26
CA ASP A 165 -26.81 1.60 -4.51
C ASP A 165 -25.53 1.98 -5.27
N ILE A 166 -24.51 2.47 -4.57
CA ILE A 166 -23.23 2.79 -5.20
C ILE A 166 -22.51 1.54 -5.69
N LEU A 167 -22.34 0.52 -4.85
CA LEU A 167 -21.65 -0.71 -5.25
C LEU A 167 -22.33 -1.40 -6.44
N THR A 168 -23.66 -1.33 -6.52
CA THR A 168 -24.41 -1.93 -7.64
C THR A 168 -24.49 -1.04 -8.88
N GLY A 169 -24.37 0.29 -8.70
CA GLY A 169 -24.50 1.29 -9.78
C GLY A 169 -23.21 1.63 -10.49
N LEU A 170 -22.05 1.33 -9.91
CA LEU A 170 -20.75 1.66 -10.49
C LEU A 170 -20.20 0.54 -11.37
N PRO A 171 -19.34 0.86 -12.37
CA PRO A 171 -18.71 -0.13 -13.24
C PRO A 171 -17.60 -0.94 -12.53
N HIS A 172 -17.69 -1.09 -11.20
CA HIS A 172 -16.70 -1.78 -10.36
C HIS A 172 -16.80 -3.31 -10.38
N ARG A 173 -17.59 -3.89 -11.26
CA ARG A 173 -17.69 -5.34 -11.35
C ARG A 173 -16.32 -5.98 -11.59
N GLY A 174 -15.84 -6.66 -10.56
CA GLY A 174 -14.53 -7.32 -10.55
C GLY A 174 -13.46 -6.61 -9.73
N THR A 175 -13.79 -5.52 -9.03
CA THR A 175 -12.89 -4.94 -8.03
C THR A 175 -12.79 -5.87 -6.84
N ARG A 176 -11.55 -6.16 -6.44
CA ARG A 176 -11.29 -6.91 -5.21
C ARG A 176 -11.15 -5.94 -4.05
N PHE A 177 -11.79 -6.25 -2.94
CA PHE A 177 -11.67 -5.49 -1.69
C PHE A 177 -10.92 -6.32 -0.66
N VAL A 178 -9.85 -5.76 -0.10
CA VAL A 178 -9.13 -6.33 1.04
C VAL A 178 -9.48 -5.51 2.26
N ILE A 179 -10.11 -6.14 3.25
CA ILE A 179 -10.67 -5.45 4.40
C ILE A 179 -9.92 -5.84 5.66
N THR A 180 -9.28 -4.86 6.31
CA THR A 180 -8.67 -5.05 7.62
C THR A 180 -9.72 -4.74 8.70
N LEU A 181 -9.99 -5.73 9.55
CA LEU A 181 -10.95 -5.59 10.64
C LEU A 181 -10.30 -4.98 11.89
N PRO A 182 -11.07 -4.29 12.75
CA PRO A 182 -10.58 -3.84 14.04
C PRO A 182 -10.33 -5.03 14.98
N SER A 183 -9.54 -4.79 16.03
CA SER A 183 -9.32 -5.76 17.10
C SER A 183 -10.62 -6.13 17.84
N ASP A 184 -10.57 -7.23 18.59
CA ASP A 184 -11.71 -7.70 19.39
C ASP A 184 -12.13 -6.69 20.49
N ASP A 185 -11.25 -5.78 20.88
CA ASP A 185 -11.51 -4.73 21.87
C ASP A 185 -12.28 -3.53 21.30
N ALA A 186 -12.47 -3.46 19.96
CA ALA A 186 -13.26 -2.40 19.35
C ALA A 186 -14.73 -2.41 19.83
N PRO A 187 -15.42 -1.25 19.84
CA PRO A 187 -16.81 -1.16 20.28
C PRO A 187 -17.71 -2.17 19.56
N SER A 188 -18.54 -2.87 20.32
CA SER A 188 -19.45 -3.91 19.77
C SER A 188 -20.39 -3.37 18.70
N GLU A 189 -20.79 -2.12 18.80
CA GLU A 189 -21.61 -1.43 17.79
C GLU A 189 -20.87 -1.31 16.47
N VAL A 190 -19.60 -0.91 16.51
CA VAL A 190 -18.74 -0.79 15.30
C VAL A 190 -18.58 -2.14 14.64
N ARG A 191 -18.22 -3.18 15.40
CA ARG A 191 -18.06 -4.53 14.88
C ARG A 191 -19.35 -5.09 14.26
N LEU A 192 -20.50 -4.83 14.92
CA LEU A 192 -21.81 -5.22 14.37
C LEU A 192 -22.12 -4.46 13.08
N TYR A 193 -21.76 -3.17 13.01
CA TYR A 193 -22.01 -2.38 11.81
C TYR A 193 -21.12 -2.81 10.64
N ILE A 194 -19.85 -3.15 10.90
CA ILE A 194 -18.93 -3.71 9.91
C ILE A 194 -19.52 -4.99 9.32
N SER A 195 -20.09 -5.90 10.12
CA SER A 195 -20.71 -7.12 9.59
C SER A 195 -21.87 -6.83 8.63
N ARG A 196 -22.59 -5.73 8.81
CA ARG A 196 -23.61 -5.27 7.87
C ARG A 196 -23.01 -4.68 6.60
N ILE A 197 -21.93 -3.90 6.72
CA ILE A 197 -21.16 -3.41 5.55
C ILE A 197 -20.69 -4.59 4.72
N LEU A 198 -20.08 -5.61 5.33
CA LEU A 198 -19.62 -6.82 4.62
C LEU A 198 -20.77 -7.54 3.91
N SER A 199 -21.95 -7.62 4.53
CA SER A 199 -23.14 -8.20 3.88
C SER A 199 -23.54 -7.41 2.64
N VAL A 200 -23.48 -6.07 2.67
CA VAL A 200 -23.77 -5.24 1.51
C VAL A 200 -22.79 -5.47 0.37
N PHE A 201 -21.48 -5.58 0.66
CA PHE A 201 -20.47 -5.93 -0.36
C PHE A 201 -20.75 -7.30 -1.00
N GLN A 202 -21.12 -8.31 -0.19
CA GLN A 202 -21.46 -9.65 -0.68
C GLN A 202 -22.73 -9.64 -1.53
N GLU A 203 -23.76 -8.90 -1.13
CA GLU A 203 -25.02 -8.74 -1.88
C GLU A 203 -24.80 -8.02 -3.21
N ALA A 204 -23.89 -7.07 -3.25
CA ALA A 204 -23.47 -6.37 -4.47
C ALA A 204 -22.62 -7.26 -5.41
N GLY A 205 -22.15 -8.42 -4.92
CA GLY A 205 -21.34 -9.36 -5.71
C GLY A 205 -19.87 -9.00 -5.82
N GLU A 206 -19.35 -8.23 -4.86
CA GLU A 206 -17.95 -7.83 -4.81
C GLU A 206 -17.05 -8.95 -4.26
N ASP A 207 -15.83 -9.05 -4.76
CA ASP A 207 -14.79 -9.97 -4.26
C ASP A 207 -14.15 -9.39 -3.01
N ILE A 208 -14.41 -9.98 -1.84
CA ILE A 208 -13.88 -9.51 -0.55
C ILE A 208 -12.96 -10.52 0.10
N LEU A 209 -11.80 -10.04 0.55
CA LEU A 209 -10.85 -10.75 1.43
C LEU A 209 -10.80 -10.04 2.79
N ILE A 210 -10.74 -10.81 3.89
CA ILE A 210 -10.74 -10.32 5.27
C ILE A 210 -9.50 -10.80 5.99
#